data_be605a2b17b4b107c52c33769e0d0595
#
_entry.id   be605a2b17b4b107c52c33769e0d0595
#
_cell.length_a   1.000
_cell.length_b   1.000
_cell.length_c   1.000
_cell.angle_alpha   90.00
_cell.angle_beta   90.00
_cell.angle_gamma   90.00
#
_symmetry.space_group_name_H-M   'P 1'
#
loop_
_entity.id
_entity.type
_entity.pdbx_description
1 polymer ?
#
loop_
_entity_poly.entity_id
_entity_poly.type
_entity_poly.pdbx_seq_one_letter_code
_entity_poly.pdbx_strand_id
1 'polypeptide(L)'
;MTWKYAVRECRMHIVMSVLCLIQAVFLFAIVTGLLSIFMVRYEKYQPVQKLVEQKGFLCNIVYSHYIEGEHEGSIVEDSQAYEAMLKDAEVCGQYDVNAFVEETQEVADARKEGSFHSNVWAYDDGWISGYTPKLQSGSWLKTGNKEGKYLEAVVLQNRERYKTGDVVYVDTNSETELQTKIPVKIIGVIDRNADIIFQSNGEDSVDYHILFSNMIRQSEDVEKLDDITGDSIFPPTTFFVSKKNLDRVQEQYVDQEAEKNLSENNNKVPNTDKKIFTTKLSGLALITMDKKCPDKLYGYNKNRVAQISDFYFLHDLDYIKKNTWQNIMADISDLIPAGVGMILFTIISFVTLSTLMYQKNMKKYSIYYVQGMTWEKIFRIHILYISLIILTALVLGILMILAAGHFGIWSGLAVQLGGVQITGCLIITILLLASSALMCLSLVKGRSAKEILQGGEI
;
A
#
# COMPACT_ATOMS: atom_id res chain seq x y z
N MET A 1 -1.53 46.30 10.79
CA MET A 1 -0.50 47.00 11.62
C MET A 1 0.40 46.00 12.36
N THR A 2 -0.13 44.98 13.02
CA THR A 2 0.59 43.96 13.81
C THR A 2 1.69 43.21 13.03
N TRP A 3 1.45 42.88 11.75
CA TRP A 3 2.45 42.20 10.87
C TRP A 3 3.75 42.99 10.72
N LYS A 4 3.69 44.31 10.51
CA LYS A 4 4.91 45.13 10.39
C LYS A 4 5.77 45.08 11.66
N TYR A 5 5.12 45.03 12.82
CA TYR A 5 5.81 44.88 14.10
C TYR A 5 6.44 43.51 14.24
N ALA A 6 5.75 42.43 13.87
CA ALA A 6 6.30 41.08 13.92
C ALA A 6 7.54 40.92 13.05
N VAL A 7 7.53 41.43 11.81
CA VAL A 7 8.70 41.40 10.91
C VAL A 7 9.85 42.25 11.49
N ARG A 8 9.55 43.38 12.11
CA ARG A 8 10.56 44.22 12.79
C ARG A 8 11.21 43.51 13.97
N GLU A 9 10.45 42.72 14.74
CA GLU A 9 10.97 41.87 15.81
C GLU A 9 11.98 40.83 15.27
N CYS A 10 11.67 40.16 14.16
CA CYS A 10 12.58 39.24 13.52
C CYS A 10 13.93 39.87 13.19
N ARG A 11 13.92 41.09 12.65
CA ARG A 11 15.13 41.83 12.29
C ARG A 11 15.95 42.30 13.48
N MET A 12 15.29 42.70 14.57
CA MET A 12 15.97 43.19 15.75
C MET A 12 16.64 42.10 16.59
N HIS A 13 16.09 40.90 16.54
CA HIS A 13 16.59 39.74 17.30
C HIS A 13 17.05 38.61 16.38
N ILE A 14 17.80 38.98 15.33
CA ILE A 14 18.17 38.06 14.24
C ILE A 14 18.87 36.77 14.75
N VAL A 15 19.77 36.88 15.71
CA VAL A 15 20.49 35.69 16.24
C VAL A 15 19.53 34.72 16.92
N MET A 16 18.64 35.21 17.77
CA MET A 16 17.65 34.37 18.46
C MET A 16 16.63 33.80 17.48
N SER A 17 16.19 34.59 16.49
CA SER A 17 15.28 34.15 15.44
C SER A 17 15.90 33.03 14.61
N VAL A 18 17.19 33.15 14.26
CA VAL A 18 17.91 32.11 13.52
C VAL A 18 18.09 30.84 14.35
N LEU A 19 18.39 30.94 15.65
CA LEU A 19 18.47 29.78 16.54
C LEU A 19 17.14 29.05 16.64
N CYS A 20 16.03 29.79 16.85
CA CYS A 20 14.69 29.20 16.85
C CYS A 20 14.33 28.56 15.49
N LEU A 21 14.72 29.21 14.39
CA LEU A 21 14.51 28.70 13.04
C LEU A 21 15.24 27.36 12.83
N ILE A 22 16.53 27.31 13.16
CA ILE A 22 17.34 26.10 13.04
C ILE A 22 16.71 24.94 13.85
N GLN A 23 16.37 25.19 15.11
CA GLN A 23 15.74 24.17 15.95
C GLN A 23 14.40 23.67 15.38
N ALA A 24 13.56 24.56 14.90
CA ALA A 24 12.29 24.19 14.30
C ALA A 24 12.50 23.42 12.97
N VAL A 25 13.49 23.79 12.14
CA VAL A 25 13.86 23.04 10.93
C VAL A 25 14.27 21.61 11.27
N PHE A 26 15.16 21.45 12.26
CA PHE A 26 15.55 20.11 12.73
C PHE A 26 14.37 19.29 13.24
N LEU A 27 13.47 19.91 14.00
CA LEU A 27 12.28 19.26 14.52
C LEU A 27 11.40 18.72 13.38
N PHE A 28 11.09 19.56 12.37
CA PHE A 28 10.32 19.15 11.23
C PHE A 28 11.02 18.07 10.41
N ALA A 29 12.33 18.15 10.26
CA ALA A 29 13.14 17.14 9.58
C ALA A 29 13.06 15.78 10.30
N ILE A 30 13.23 15.76 11.62
CA ILE A 30 13.15 14.53 12.42
C ILE A 30 11.76 13.90 12.32
N VAL A 31 10.71 14.71 12.53
CA VAL A 31 9.32 14.21 12.48
C VAL A 31 8.98 13.67 11.09
N THR A 32 9.30 14.41 10.03
CA THR A 32 9.04 13.97 8.66
C THR A 32 9.85 12.72 8.32
N GLY A 33 11.12 12.64 8.75
CA GLY A 33 11.97 11.48 8.53
C GLY A 33 11.43 10.22 9.21
N LEU A 34 11.09 10.28 10.49
CA LEU A 34 10.54 9.14 11.23
C LEU A 34 9.21 8.66 10.64
N LEU A 35 8.31 9.59 10.32
CA LEU A 35 7.03 9.25 9.69
C LEU A 35 7.22 8.66 8.30
N SER A 36 8.22 9.11 7.54
CA SER A 36 8.52 8.56 6.22
C SER A 36 9.02 7.12 6.29
N ILE A 37 9.95 6.83 7.21
CA ILE A 37 10.48 5.46 7.42
C ILE A 37 9.33 4.50 7.77
N PHE A 38 8.44 4.90 8.68
CA PHE A 38 7.28 4.10 9.03
C PHE A 38 6.34 3.88 7.83
N MET A 39 6.00 4.96 7.12
CA MET A 39 5.02 4.91 6.03
C MET A 39 5.49 4.09 4.84
N VAL A 40 6.75 4.17 4.45
CA VAL A 40 7.31 3.36 3.35
C VAL A 40 7.11 1.87 3.60
N ARG A 41 7.30 1.41 4.84
CA ARG A 41 7.10 0.01 5.21
C ARG A 41 5.62 -0.36 5.33
N TYR A 42 4.84 0.53 5.92
CA TYR A 42 3.41 0.33 6.07
C TYR A 42 2.68 0.29 4.71
N GLU A 43 3.07 1.13 3.76
CA GLU A 43 2.51 1.14 2.41
C GLU A 43 2.72 -0.18 1.65
N LYS A 44 3.82 -0.88 1.89
CA LYS A 44 4.03 -2.22 1.33
C LYS A 44 3.14 -3.28 1.96
N TYR A 45 2.82 -3.14 3.24
CA TYR A 45 1.92 -4.04 3.95
C TYR A 45 0.45 -3.75 3.68
N GLN A 46 0.09 -2.48 3.46
CA GLN A 46 -1.29 -2.02 3.30
C GLN A 46 -2.11 -2.84 2.28
N PRO A 47 -1.59 -3.21 1.09
CA PRO A 47 -2.34 -3.98 0.10
C PRO A 47 -2.87 -5.32 0.62
N VAL A 48 -2.18 -5.96 1.54
CA VAL A 48 -2.50 -7.29 2.09
C VAL A 48 -3.05 -7.24 3.52
N GLN A 49 -3.15 -6.06 4.13
CA GLN A 49 -3.59 -5.92 5.51
C GLN A 49 -4.94 -6.61 5.76
N LYS A 50 -5.92 -6.38 4.89
CA LYS A 50 -7.26 -6.99 5.01
C LYS A 50 -7.23 -8.51 4.90
N LEU A 51 -6.31 -9.04 4.10
CA LEU A 51 -6.15 -10.48 3.93
C LEU A 51 -5.65 -11.13 5.22
N VAL A 52 -4.58 -10.59 5.81
CA VAL A 52 -4.00 -11.15 7.04
C VAL A 52 -4.79 -10.84 8.31
N GLU A 53 -5.81 -9.97 8.23
CA GLU A 53 -6.77 -9.72 9.32
C GLU A 53 -7.93 -10.72 9.35
N GLN A 54 -8.03 -11.60 8.34
CA GLN A 54 -9.01 -12.69 8.33
C GLN A 54 -8.56 -13.80 9.29
N LYS A 55 -9.53 -14.60 9.78
CA LYS A 55 -9.21 -15.83 10.51
C LYS A 55 -9.01 -16.95 9.51
N GLY A 56 -7.79 -17.46 9.42
CA GLY A 56 -7.47 -18.47 8.42
C GLY A 56 -5.98 -18.77 8.34
N PHE A 57 -5.62 -19.49 7.31
CA PHE A 57 -4.24 -19.84 7.01
C PHE A 57 -4.01 -19.93 5.51
N LEU A 58 -2.77 -19.72 5.12
CA LEU A 58 -2.27 -19.98 3.77
C LEU A 58 -1.72 -21.39 3.72
N CYS A 59 -1.99 -22.08 2.64
CA CYS A 59 -1.33 -23.35 2.35
C CYS A 59 -0.78 -23.32 0.92
N ASN A 60 0.40 -23.90 0.74
CA ASN A 60 0.96 -24.15 -0.57
C ASN A 60 0.60 -25.57 -0.98
N ILE A 61 -0.25 -25.68 -2.00
CA ILE A 61 -0.76 -26.93 -2.53
C ILE A 61 -0.06 -27.19 -3.86
N VAL A 62 1.18 -27.64 -3.81
CA VAL A 62 1.95 -27.88 -5.05
C VAL A 62 1.51 -29.15 -5.76
N TYR A 63 1.23 -30.23 -4.99
CA TYR A 63 0.70 -31.49 -5.49
C TYR A 63 -0.11 -32.16 -4.38
N SER A 64 -1.33 -32.57 -4.67
CA SER A 64 -2.06 -33.46 -3.77
C SER A 64 -1.68 -34.91 -4.10
N HIS A 65 -0.96 -35.55 -3.20
CA HIS A 65 -0.68 -36.98 -3.36
C HIS A 65 -1.90 -37.84 -3.12
N TYR A 66 -2.90 -37.37 -2.35
CA TYR A 66 -4.10 -38.15 -2.04
C TYR A 66 -5.31 -37.27 -1.76
N ILE A 67 -6.18 -37.16 -2.73
CA ILE A 67 -7.62 -37.04 -2.49
C ILE A 67 -8.14 -38.49 -2.46
N GLU A 68 -8.93 -38.88 -1.44
CA GLU A 68 -9.45 -40.24 -1.29
C GLU A 68 -9.95 -40.80 -2.64
N GLY A 69 -9.22 -41.79 -3.19
CA GLY A 69 -9.62 -42.50 -4.39
C GLY A 69 -8.96 -42.08 -5.72
N GLU A 70 -8.11 -41.06 -5.74
CA GLU A 70 -7.38 -40.66 -6.95
C GLU A 70 -5.91 -41.10 -6.95
N HIS A 71 -5.37 -41.33 -8.13
CA HIS A 71 -4.02 -41.84 -8.32
C HIS A 71 -2.96 -40.79 -7.94
N GLU A 72 -1.80 -41.27 -7.49
CA GLU A 72 -0.60 -40.46 -7.28
C GLU A 72 -0.33 -39.54 -8.46
N GLY A 73 -0.22 -38.24 -8.19
CA GLY A 73 0.13 -37.23 -9.19
C GLY A 73 -1.04 -36.48 -9.83
N SER A 74 -2.29 -36.66 -9.36
CA SER A 74 -3.40 -35.87 -9.87
C SER A 74 -3.26 -34.40 -9.43
N ILE A 75 -3.31 -33.50 -10.40
CA ILE A 75 -3.35 -32.06 -10.16
C ILE A 75 -4.76 -31.70 -9.76
N VAL A 76 -4.92 -31.04 -8.60
CA VAL A 76 -6.24 -30.52 -8.20
C VAL A 76 -6.57 -29.32 -9.06
N GLU A 77 -7.57 -29.48 -9.92
CA GLU A 77 -8.00 -28.43 -10.85
C GLU A 77 -8.86 -27.36 -10.18
N ASP A 78 -9.46 -27.68 -9.02
CA ASP A 78 -10.47 -26.82 -8.38
C ASP A 78 -10.34 -26.80 -6.86
N SER A 79 -10.66 -25.64 -6.25
CA SER A 79 -10.74 -25.46 -4.80
C SER A 79 -11.86 -26.27 -4.15
N GLN A 80 -12.92 -26.64 -4.87
CA GLN A 80 -14.09 -27.35 -4.36
C GLN A 80 -13.72 -28.71 -3.75
N ALA A 81 -12.73 -29.42 -4.32
CA ALA A 81 -12.26 -30.68 -3.77
C ALA A 81 -11.69 -30.52 -2.34
N TYR A 82 -11.07 -29.39 -2.05
CA TYR A 82 -10.57 -29.06 -0.70
C TYR A 82 -11.68 -28.63 0.22
N GLU A 83 -12.67 -27.85 -0.27
CA GLU A 83 -13.83 -27.43 0.52
C GLU A 83 -14.63 -28.61 1.04
N ALA A 84 -14.80 -29.66 0.23
CA ALA A 84 -15.50 -30.87 0.64
C ALA A 84 -14.83 -31.59 1.84
N MET A 85 -13.55 -31.38 2.06
CA MET A 85 -12.80 -32.02 3.16
C MET A 85 -12.78 -31.19 4.44
N LEU A 86 -13.11 -29.91 4.35
CA LEU A 86 -13.06 -28.95 5.45
C LEU A 86 -14.45 -28.73 6.04
N LYS A 87 -14.51 -28.17 7.24
CA LYS A 87 -15.76 -27.86 7.93
C LYS A 87 -15.84 -26.37 8.18
N ASP A 88 -16.92 -25.76 7.71
CA ASP A 88 -17.20 -24.32 7.88
C ASP A 88 -15.98 -23.45 7.51
N ALA A 89 -15.34 -23.79 6.40
CA ALA A 89 -14.19 -23.08 5.85
C ALA A 89 -14.42 -22.84 4.35
N GLU A 90 -13.96 -21.71 3.87
CA GLU A 90 -13.94 -21.34 2.46
C GLU A 90 -12.51 -21.47 1.94
N VAL A 91 -12.35 -22.15 0.81
CA VAL A 91 -11.05 -22.29 0.14
C VAL A 91 -11.04 -21.35 -1.06
N CYS A 92 -10.14 -20.37 -1.00
CA CYS A 92 -9.97 -19.39 -2.06
C CYS A 92 -8.67 -19.66 -2.82
N GLY A 93 -8.81 -19.98 -4.09
CA GLY A 93 -7.70 -20.27 -4.99
C GLY A 93 -7.28 -19.08 -5.85
N GLN A 94 -6.10 -19.24 -6.42
CA GLN A 94 -5.61 -18.49 -7.55
C GLN A 94 -5.46 -19.48 -8.71
N TYR A 95 -5.94 -19.11 -9.88
CA TYR A 95 -6.00 -20.04 -11.00
C TYR A 95 -5.25 -19.48 -12.20
N ASP A 96 -4.38 -20.29 -12.75
CA ASP A 96 -3.85 -20.09 -14.08
C ASP A 96 -4.92 -20.48 -15.10
N VAL A 97 -5.26 -19.56 -15.99
CA VAL A 97 -6.28 -19.75 -17.00
C VAL A 97 -5.59 -20.04 -18.33
N ASN A 98 -5.87 -21.18 -18.93
CA ASN A 98 -5.33 -21.52 -20.25
C ASN A 98 -5.96 -20.65 -21.35
N ALA A 99 -5.57 -19.38 -21.36
CA ALA A 99 -6.06 -18.36 -22.29
C ALA A 99 -4.99 -17.28 -22.50
N PHE A 100 -5.01 -16.65 -23.64
CA PHE A 100 -4.13 -15.55 -23.97
C PHE A 100 -4.93 -14.38 -24.54
N VAL A 101 -4.39 -13.18 -24.38
CA VAL A 101 -5.00 -11.99 -24.96
C VAL A 101 -4.47 -11.80 -26.37
N GLU A 102 -5.36 -11.65 -27.34
CA GLU A 102 -4.99 -11.36 -28.71
C GLU A 102 -4.32 -9.98 -28.77
N GLU A 103 -3.08 -9.94 -29.24
CA GLU A 103 -2.32 -8.70 -29.34
C GLU A 103 -2.81 -7.87 -30.53
N THR A 104 -2.89 -6.56 -30.33
CA THR A 104 -3.04 -5.64 -31.46
C THR A 104 -1.72 -5.56 -32.22
N GLN A 105 -1.79 -5.28 -33.54
CA GLN A 105 -0.60 -5.14 -34.38
C GLN A 105 0.40 -4.12 -33.82
N GLU A 106 -0.08 -3.02 -33.21
CA GLU A 106 0.77 -2.00 -32.58
C GLU A 106 1.57 -2.55 -31.39
N VAL A 107 1.01 -3.50 -30.65
CA VAL A 107 1.67 -4.16 -29.51
C VAL A 107 2.67 -5.21 -30.01
N ALA A 108 2.31 -5.96 -31.05
CA ALA A 108 3.18 -6.93 -31.68
C ALA A 108 4.42 -6.26 -32.33
N ASP A 109 4.24 -5.11 -32.97
CA ASP A 109 5.33 -4.35 -33.57
C ASP A 109 6.26 -3.71 -32.51
N ALA A 110 5.77 -3.43 -31.32
CA ALA A 110 6.56 -2.91 -30.20
C ALA A 110 7.40 -4.00 -29.51
N ARG A 111 7.10 -5.27 -29.73
CA ARG A 111 7.88 -6.42 -29.26
C ARG A 111 8.91 -6.79 -30.33
N LYS A 112 10.18 -6.60 -30.03
CA LYS A 112 11.23 -7.24 -30.83
C LYS A 112 11.13 -8.75 -30.59
N GLU A 113 10.84 -9.49 -31.62
CA GLU A 113 10.93 -10.93 -31.84
C GLU A 113 11.12 -11.80 -30.56
N GLY A 114 10.03 -12.11 -29.91
CA GLY A 114 9.94 -13.06 -28.82
C GLY A 114 8.49 -13.17 -28.44
N SER A 115 7.79 -14.21 -28.83
CA SER A 115 6.37 -14.44 -28.55
C SER A 115 6.15 -14.69 -27.06
N PHE A 116 5.97 -13.61 -26.29
CA PHE A 116 5.48 -13.74 -24.91
C PHE A 116 3.97 -13.66 -24.97
N HIS A 117 3.33 -14.78 -24.67
CA HIS A 117 1.90 -14.84 -24.50
C HIS A 117 1.54 -14.07 -23.22
N SER A 118 0.47 -13.27 -23.30
CA SER A 118 -0.13 -12.68 -22.11
C SER A 118 -0.71 -13.79 -21.24
N ASN A 119 -0.55 -13.69 -19.92
CA ASN A 119 -1.13 -14.62 -18.95
C ASN A 119 -2.46 -14.10 -18.44
N VAL A 120 -3.41 -14.99 -18.21
CA VAL A 120 -4.67 -14.69 -17.55
C VAL A 120 -4.73 -15.43 -16.21
N TRP A 121 -4.99 -14.68 -15.13
CA TRP A 121 -5.11 -15.22 -13.78
C TRP A 121 -6.49 -14.92 -13.22
N ALA A 122 -7.11 -15.92 -12.66
CA ALA A 122 -8.39 -15.78 -12.01
C ALA A 122 -8.24 -15.90 -10.48
N TYR A 123 -8.90 -15.00 -9.75
CA TYR A 123 -8.90 -14.96 -8.30
C TYR A 123 -10.29 -15.22 -7.74
N ASP A 124 -10.38 -16.01 -6.68
CA ASP A 124 -11.58 -16.15 -5.88
C ASP A 124 -11.86 -14.89 -5.04
N ASP A 125 -13.10 -14.75 -4.58
CA ASP A 125 -13.57 -13.58 -3.86
C ASP A 125 -12.78 -13.27 -2.59
N GLY A 126 -12.26 -14.29 -1.89
CA GLY A 126 -11.41 -14.09 -0.71
C GLY A 126 -10.12 -13.33 -1.01
N TRP A 127 -9.47 -13.65 -2.12
CA TRP A 127 -8.30 -12.92 -2.59
C TRP A 127 -8.65 -11.51 -3.04
N ILE A 128 -9.74 -11.36 -3.82
CA ILE A 128 -10.17 -10.05 -4.35
C ILE A 128 -10.53 -9.08 -3.21
N SER A 129 -11.19 -9.57 -2.15
CA SER A 129 -11.59 -8.74 -1.02
C SER A 129 -10.44 -8.42 -0.06
N GLY A 130 -9.52 -9.35 0.09
CA GLY A 130 -8.40 -9.26 1.03
C GLY A 130 -7.20 -8.50 0.50
N TYR A 131 -7.04 -8.43 -0.81
CA TYR A 131 -5.89 -7.84 -1.48
C TYR A 131 -6.32 -6.74 -2.45
N THR A 132 -5.59 -5.65 -2.44
CA THR A 132 -5.78 -4.56 -3.41
C THR A 132 -4.43 -4.00 -3.78
N PRO A 133 -3.90 -4.30 -4.99
CA PRO A 133 -2.61 -3.78 -5.44
C PRO A 133 -2.69 -2.26 -5.63
N LYS A 134 -1.53 -1.62 -5.63
CA LYS A 134 -1.44 -0.21 -6.01
C LYS A 134 -1.78 -0.07 -7.50
N LEU A 135 -2.78 0.74 -7.81
CA LEU A 135 -3.22 0.98 -9.18
C LEU A 135 -2.63 2.27 -9.72
N GLN A 136 -2.22 2.24 -10.98
CA GLN A 136 -1.89 3.43 -11.76
C GLN A 136 -3.17 4.17 -12.17
N SER A 137 -4.23 3.42 -12.55
CA SER A 137 -5.52 3.98 -12.95
C SER A 137 -6.65 2.97 -12.79
N GLY A 138 -7.89 3.46 -12.69
CA GLY A 138 -9.08 2.62 -12.64
C GLY A 138 -9.42 2.06 -11.26
N SER A 139 -9.96 0.85 -11.20
CA SER A 139 -10.38 0.17 -9.98
C SER A 139 -9.95 -1.29 -9.96
N TRP A 140 -9.73 -1.83 -8.75
CA TRP A 140 -9.49 -3.26 -8.55
C TRP A 140 -10.76 -4.08 -8.82
N LEU A 141 -10.60 -5.39 -8.99
CA LEU A 141 -11.68 -6.35 -9.13
C LEU A 141 -12.69 -6.21 -7.99
N LYS A 142 -13.94 -6.51 -8.27
CA LYS A 142 -15.01 -6.53 -7.26
C LYS A 142 -15.51 -7.96 -7.08
N THR A 143 -15.83 -8.28 -5.83
CA THR A 143 -16.42 -9.56 -5.47
C THR A 143 -17.85 -9.69 -6.00
N GLY A 144 -18.28 -10.94 -6.25
CA GLY A 144 -19.63 -11.26 -6.68
C GLY A 144 -19.84 -11.24 -8.20
N ASN A 145 -20.95 -11.83 -8.61
CA ASN A 145 -21.35 -11.87 -10.02
C ASN A 145 -21.84 -10.51 -10.48
N LYS A 146 -21.19 -9.95 -11.49
CA LYS A 146 -21.70 -8.79 -12.21
C LYS A 146 -22.36 -9.25 -13.50
N GLU A 147 -23.64 -8.94 -13.66
CA GLU A 147 -24.29 -9.05 -14.95
C GLU A 147 -23.63 -8.09 -15.94
N GLY A 148 -23.12 -8.60 -17.05
CA GLY A 148 -22.46 -7.80 -18.07
C GLY A 148 -22.00 -8.62 -19.28
N LYS A 149 -21.90 -7.95 -20.41
CA LYS A 149 -21.45 -8.53 -21.67
C LYS A 149 -19.94 -8.84 -21.69
N TYR A 150 -19.16 -8.16 -20.86
CA TYR A 150 -17.71 -8.21 -20.86
C TYR A 150 -17.19 -8.91 -19.61
N LEU A 151 -16.14 -9.68 -19.74
CA LEU A 151 -15.30 -10.08 -18.62
C LEU A 151 -14.50 -8.87 -18.17
N GLU A 152 -14.57 -8.48 -16.89
CA GLU A 152 -13.78 -7.39 -16.34
C GLU A 152 -12.38 -7.89 -15.96
N ALA A 153 -11.35 -7.17 -16.36
CA ALA A 153 -9.97 -7.47 -16.01
C ALA A 153 -9.20 -6.25 -15.50
N VAL A 154 -8.22 -6.52 -14.63
CA VAL A 154 -7.20 -5.57 -14.22
C VAL A 154 -5.87 -6.05 -14.79
N VAL A 155 -5.09 -5.16 -15.39
CA VAL A 155 -3.88 -5.52 -16.12
C VAL A 155 -2.62 -5.03 -15.41
N LEU A 156 -1.65 -5.93 -15.27
CA LEU A 156 -0.25 -5.61 -15.02
C LEU A 156 0.46 -5.62 -16.37
N GLN A 157 0.68 -4.44 -16.92
CA GLN A 157 1.30 -4.28 -18.23
C GLN A 157 2.80 -4.09 -18.10
N ASN A 158 3.54 -4.66 -19.03
CA ASN A 158 4.99 -4.46 -19.11
C ASN A 158 5.32 -3.24 -19.98
N ARG A 159 5.30 -3.39 -21.30
CA ARG A 159 5.60 -2.32 -22.29
C ARG A 159 4.37 -1.81 -23.00
N GLU A 160 3.26 -2.51 -22.87
CA GLU A 160 1.98 -2.15 -23.47
C GLU A 160 1.42 -0.86 -22.85
N ARG A 161 0.47 -0.26 -23.56
CA ARG A 161 -0.17 1.00 -23.16
C ARG A 161 -1.68 0.85 -23.00
N TYR A 162 -2.10 -0.24 -22.35
CA TYR A 162 -3.51 -0.42 -22.04
C TYR A 162 -4.03 0.68 -21.13
N LYS A 163 -5.26 1.10 -21.40
CA LYS A 163 -5.96 2.12 -20.61
C LYS A 163 -7.24 1.55 -20.03
N THR A 164 -7.66 2.13 -18.92
CA THR A 164 -8.98 1.83 -18.36
C THR A 164 -10.09 2.13 -19.37
N GLY A 165 -10.93 1.14 -19.64
CA GLY A 165 -12.01 1.22 -20.63
C GLY A 165 -11.70 0.52 -21.95
N ASP A 166 -10.47 0.17 -22.23
CA ASP A 166 -10.10 -0.58 -23.42
C ASP A 166 -10.77 -1.96 -23.40
N VAL A 167 -11.09 -2.47 -24.59
CA VAL A 167 -11.66 -3.81 -24.77
C VAL A 167 -10.67 -4.62 -25.60
N VAL A 168 -10.23 -5.73 -25.03
CA VAL A 168 -9.36 -6.70 -25.68
C VAL A 168 -10.11 -8.03 -25.83
N TYR A 169 -9.61 -8.90 -26.69
CA TYR A 169 -10.20 -10.22 -26.87
C TYR A 169 -9.26 -11.28 -26.27
N VAL A 170 -9.82 -12.14 -25.47
CA VAL A 170 -9.14 -13.35 -24.98
C VAL A 170 -9.49 -14.50 -25.90
N ASP A 171 -8.46 -15.16 -26.38
CA ASP A 171 -8.56 -16.40 -27.13
C ASP A 171 -8.19 -17.56 -26.23
N THR A 172 -8.84 -18.69 -26.42
CA THR A 172 -8.54 -19.89 -25.67
C THR A 172 -7.53 -20.71 -26.44
N ASN A 173 -6.45 -21.08 -25.79
CA ASN A 173 -5.44 -21.98 -26.36
C ASN A 173 -5.98 -23.41 -26.29
N SER A 174 -7.10 -23.67 -26.94
CA SER A 174 -7.78 -24.92 -26.73
C SER A 174 -7.37 -25.98 -27.76
N GLU A 175 -6.88 -27.07 -27.25
CA GLU A 175 -7.11 -28.39 -27.81
C GLU A 175 -8.60 -28.76 -27.79
N THR A 176 -9.44 -27.95 -27.13
CA THR A 176 -10.90 -28.08 -27.13
C THR A 176 -11.46 -27.35 -28.34
N GLU A 177 -12.31 -28.00 -29.12
CA GLU A 177 -12.85 -27.60 -30.43
C GLU A 177 -13.61 -26.25 -30.51
N LEU A 178 -13.59 -25.41 -29.45
CA LEU A 178 -14.32 -24.17 -29.36
C LEU A 178 -13.36 -22.96 -29.30
N GLN A 179 -12.88 -22.51 -30.46
CA GLN A 179 -12.20 -21.23 -30.57
C GLN A 179 -13.21 -20.09 -30.41
N THR A 180 -13.26 -19.49 -29.25
CA THR A 180 -14.21 -18.41 -28.96
C THR A 180 -13.44 -17.19 -28.47
N LYS A 181 -13.63 -16.06 -29.15
CA LYS A 181 -13.07 -14.78 -28.72
C LYS A 181 -13.99 -14.11 -27.70
N ILE A 182 -13.52 -13.99 -26.50
CA ILE A 182 -14.26 -13.41 -25.38
C ILE A 182 -13.83 -11.96 -25.17
N PRO A 183 -14.76 -10.99 -25.24
CA PRO A 183 -14.41 -9.59 -25.01
C PRO A 183 -14.16 -9.33 -23.52
N VAL A 184 -12.99 -8.80 -23.23
CA VAL A 184 -12.53 -8.44 -21.88
C VAL A 184 -12.38 -6.94 -21.80
N LYS A 185 -13.02 -6.32 -20.80
CA LYS A 185 -12.91 -4.89 -20.54
C LYS A 185 -11.91 -4.62 -19.43
N ILE A 186 -10.91 -3.78 -19.73
CA ILE A 186 -9.93 -3.34 -18.74
C ILE A 186 -10.56 -2.30 -17.82
N ILE A 187 -10.68 -2.64 -16.53
CA ILE A 187 -11.25 -1.78 -15.49
C ILE A 187 -10.19 -1.08 -14.64
N GLY A 188 -8.96 -1.56 -14.68
CA GLY A 188 -7.84 -0.98 -13.95
C GLY A 188 -6.48 -1.39 -14.52
N VAL A 189 -5.49 -0.55 -14.26
CA VAL A 189 -4.09 -0.79 -14.61
C VAL A 189 -3.28 -0.73 -13.33
N ILE A 190 -2.49 -1.77 -13.08
CA ILE A 190 -1.64 -1.89 -11.88
C ILE A 190 -0.39 -1.03 -12.04
N ASP A 191 0.05 -0.42 -10.95
CA ASP A 191 1.33 0.31 -10.91
C ASP A 191 2.48 -0.68 -11.13
N ARG A 192 3.46 -0.32 -11.96
CA ARG A 192 4.62 -1.17 -12.27
C ARG A 192 5.42 -1.58 -11.04
N ASN A 193 5.41 -0.75 -10.00
CA ASN A 193 6.13 -1.01 -8.75
C ASN A 193 5.25 -1.68 -7.69
N ALA A 194 4.03 -2.11 -8.04
CA ALA A 194 3.18 -2.82 -7.11
C ALA A 194 3.68 -4.24 -6.88
N ASP A 195 3.73 -4.64 -5.61
CA ASP A 195 3.94 -6.05 -5.27
C ASP A 195 2.65 -6.83 -5.58
N ILE A 196 2.77 -7.91 -6.32
CA ILE A 196 1.64 -8.74 -6.76
C ILE A 196 1.64 -10.05 -6.01
N ILE A 197 0.48 -10.43 -5.48
CA ILE A 197 0.27 -11.76 -4.93
C ILE A 197 0.26 -12.76 -6.09
N PHE A 198 1.19 -13.68 -6.03
CA PHE A 198 1.33 -14.71 -7.03
C PHE A 198 1.83 -15.99 -6.38
N GLN A 199 1.88 -17.08 -7.12
CA GLN A 199 2.38 -18.36 -6.63
C GLN A 199 3.68 -18.16 -5.84
N SER A 200 3.66 -18.47 -4.54
CA SER A 200 4.84 -18.42 -3.70
C SER A 200 5.83 -19.49 -4.11
N ASN A 201 7.07 -19.11 -4.34
CA ASN A 201 8.15 -20.04 -4.63
C ASN A 201 8.77 -20.68 -3.37
N GLY A 202 8.06 -20.65 -2.23
CA GLY A 202 8.55 -21.26 -0.99
C GLY A 202 9.69 -20.48 -0.33
N GLU A 203 9.73 -19.16 -0.48
CA GLU A 203 10.64 -18.34 0.33
C GLU A 203 10.31 -18.53 1.82
N ASP A 204 11.34 -18.76 2.63
CA ASP A 204 11.26 -18.93 4.08
C ASP A 204 10.89 -17.63 4.83
N SER A 205 10.10 -16.77 4.21
CA SER A 205 9.62 -15.55 4.84
C SER A 205 8.51 -15.87 5.84
N VAL A 206 8.59 -15.28 7.01
CA VAL A 206 7.60 -15.46 8.09
C VAL A 206 6.64 -14.29 8.20
N ASP A 207 6.74 -13.31 7.34
CA ASP A 207 5.92 -12.10 7.31
C ASP A 207 5.14 -11.97 5.99
N TYR A 208 4.55 -10.80 5.71
CA TYR A 208 3.72 -10.56 4.54
C TYR A 208 4.44 -10.78 3.20
N HIS A 209 5.78 -10.78 3.16
CA HIS A 209 6.53 -11.02 1.93
C HIS A 209 6.29 -12.43 1.37
N ILE A 210 5.88 -13.40 2.21
CA ILE A 210 5.51 -14.74 1.75
C ILE A 210 4.38 -14.72 0.71
N LEU A 211 3.54 -13.66 0.72
CA LEU A 211 2.43 -13.50 -0.22
C LEU A 211 2.88 -13.03 -1.61
N PHE A 212 4.06 -12.44 -1.71
CA PHE A 212 4.52 -11.83 -2.94
C PHE A 212 5.55 -12.69 -3.65
N SER A 213 5.33 -12.90 -4.94
CA SER A 213 6.31 -13.58 -5.79
C SER A 213 7.40 -12.62 -6.24
N ASN A 214 8.64 -13.09 -6.19
CA ASN A 214 9.77 -12.38 -6.78
C ASN A 214 9.76 -12.44 -8.33
N MET A 215 8.98 -13.35 -8.94
CA MET A 215 8.98 -13.58 -10.38
C MET A 215 8.31 -12.48 -11.21
N ILE A 216 7.43 -11.65 -10.61
CA ILE A 216 6.74 -10.58 -11.34
C ILE A 216 7.33 -9.20 -11.01
N ARG A 217 8.41 -9.12 -10.26
CA ARG A 217 9.10 -7.84 -10.09
C ARG A 217 9.62 -7.39 -11.46
N GLN A 218 8.96 -6.40 -12.01
CA GLN A 218 9.48 -5.59 -13.10
C GLN A 218 10.61 -4.71 -12.56
N SER A 219 11.66 -5.33 -12.00
CA SER A 219 12.79 -4.57 -11.52
C SER A 219 13.59 -4.09 -12.73
N GLU A 220 14.15 -2.88 -12.63
CA GLU A 220 15.16 -2.38 -13.56
C GLU A 220 16.35 -3.37 -13.71
N ASP A 221 16.48 -4.30 -12.75
CA ASP A 221 17.48 -5.36 -12.77
C ASP A 221 17.19 -6.46 -13.82
N VAL A 222 15.94 -6.64 -14.27
CA VAL A 222 15.62 -7.57 -15.37
C VAL A 222 16.15 -7.04 -16.70
N GLU A 223 16.22 -5.73 -16.90
CA GLU A 223 16.87 -5.15 -18.09
C GLU A 223 18.38 -5.44 -18.13
N LYS A 224 19.02 -5.63 -16.98
CA LYS A 224 20.45 -5.99 -16.90
C LYS A 224 20.72 -7.48 -17.14
N LEU A 225 19.74 -8.35 -16.98
CA LEU A 225 19.85 -9.77 -17.33
C LEU A 225 19.85 -9.99 -18.85
N ASP A 226 19.33 -9.04 -19.63
CA ASP A 226 19.35 -9.05 -21.08
C ASP A 226 20.79 -9.07 -21.65
N ASP A 227 21.73 -8.47 -20.94
CA ASP A 227 23.15 -8.43 -21.37
C ASP A 227 23.88 -9.78 -21.19
N ILE A 228 23.33 -10.69 -20.37
CA ILE A 228 23.99 -11.98 -20.03
C ILE A 228 23.52 -13.11 -20.94
N THR A 229 22.27 -13.12 -21.37
CA THR A 229 21.68 -14.21 -22.15
C THR A 229 21.39 -13.86 -23.62
N GLY A 230 21.40 -12.59 -23.99
CA GLY A 230 21.02 -12.12 -25.33
C GLY A 230 19.52 -12.23 -25.63
N ASP A 231 18.74 -12.82 -24.72
CA ASP A 231 17.29 -12.96 -24.81
C ASP A 231 16.63 -12.06 -23.77
N SER A 232 15.84 -11.09 -24.23
CA SER A 232 15.08 -10.22 -23.34
C SER A 232 13.95 -11.00 -22.66
N ILE A 233 14.18 -11.45 -21.44
CA ILE A 233 13.13 -12.09 -20.62
C ILE A 233 12.28 -10.98 -20.00
N PHE A 234 11.26 -10.53 -20.73
CA PHE A 234 10.26 -9.65 -20.16
C PHE A 234 9.17 -10.45 -19.47
N PRO A 235 8.78 -10.09 -18.24
CA PRO A 235 7.61 -10.71 -17.64
C PRO A 235 6.40 -10.46 -18.54
N PRO A 236 5.57 -11.49 -18.79
CA PRO A 236 4.40 -11.36 -19.65
C PRO A 236 3.41 -10.37 -19.05
N THR A 237 2.67 -9.66 -19.90
CA THR A 237 1.52 -8.89 -19.47
C THR A 237 0.51 -9.83 -18.84
N THR A 238 0.07 -9.51 -17.61
CA THR A 238 -0.80 -10.38 -16.84
C THR A 238 -2.16 -9.72 -16.64
N PHE A 239 -3.21 -10.42 -17.00
CA PHE A 239 -4.60 -10.02 -16.81
C PHE A 239 -5.17 -10.75 -15.61
N PHE A 240 -5.68 -10.02 -14.63
CA PHE A 240 -6.35 -10.54 -13.45
C PHE A 240 -7.85 -10.42 -13.62
N VAL A 241 -8.58 -11.52 -13.42
CA VAL A 241 -10.04 -11.60 -13.53
C VAL A 241 -10.64 -12.24 -12.27
N SER A 242 -11.94 -12.05 -12.06
CA SER A 242 -12.65 -12.80 -11.02
C SER A 242 -13.00 -14.19 -11.53
N LYS A 243 -12.71 -15.24 -10.74
CA LYS A 243 -13.04 -16.64 -11.07
C LYS A 243 -14.55 -16.80 -11.28
N LYS A 244 -15.36 -16.25 -10.40
CA LYS A 244 -16.85 -16.28 -10.55
C LYS A 244 -17.34 -15.64 -11.85
N ASN A 245 -16.74 -14.51 -12.25
CA ASN A 245 -17.10 -13.87 -13.51
C ASN A 245 -16.61 -14.66 -14.72
N LEU A 246 -15.45 -15.29 -14.61
CA LEU A 246 -14.92 -16.17 -15.65
C LEU A 246 -15.84 -17.38 -15.86
N ASP A 247 -16.25 -18.06 -14.79
CA ASP A 247 -17.14 -19.21 -14.85
C ASP A 247 -18.50 -18.84 -15.44
N ARG A 248 -19.08 -17.73 -15.02
CA ARG A 248 -20.33 -17.21 -15.57
C ARG A 248 -20.23 -16.94 -17.08
N VAL A 249 -19.13 -16.30 -17.50
CA VAL A 249 -18.93 -16.00 -18.93
C VAL A 249 -18.75 -17.31 -19.69
N GLN A 250 -18.04 -18.28 -19.14
CA GLN A 250 -17.90 -19.62 -19.73
C GLN A 250 -19.27 -20.28 -19.94
N GLU A 251 -20.13 -20.30 -18.92
CA GLU A 251 -21.50 -20.85 -19.02
C GLU A 251 -22.31 -20.16 -20.11
N GLN A 252 -22.32 -18.83 -20.15
CA GLN A 252 -23.06 -18.06 -21.16
C GLN A 252 -22.64 -18.37 -22.60
N TYR A 253 -21.34 -18.54 -22.83
CA TYR A 253 -20.85 -18.83 -24.18
C TYR A 253 -21.07 -20.30 -24.58
N VAL A 254 -21.00 -21.24 -23.63
CA VAL A 254 -21.35 -22.65 -23.87
C VAL A 254 -22.83 -22.77 -24.22
N ASP A 255 -23.71 -22.08 -23.52
CA ASP A 255 -25.15 -22.09 -23.79
C ASP A 255 -25.48 -21.49 -25.17
N GLN A 256 -24.89 -20.35 -25.52
CA GLN A 256 -25.10 -19.73 -26.84
C GLN A 256 -24.65 -20.62 -28.00
N GLU A 257 -23.55 -21.32 -27.83
CA GLU A 257 -23.06 -22.24 -28.84
C GLU A 257 -23.89 -23.53 -28.91
N ALA A 258 -24.37 -24.00 -27.77
CA ALA A 258 -25.35 -25.09 -27.73
C ALA A 258 -26.66 -24.73 -28.48
N GLU A 259 -27.18 -23.52 -28.25
CA GLU A 259 -28.38 -23.00 -28.98
C GLU A 259 -28.10 -22.86 -30.49
N LYS A 260 -26.92 -22.37 -30.88
CA LYS A 260 -26.54 -22.26 -32.29
C LYS A 260 -26.44 -23.61 -32.97
N ASN A 261 -25.78 -24.58 -32.32
CA ASN A 261 -25.66 -25.97 -32.84
C ASN A 261 -27.02 -26.67 -32.92
N LEU A 262 -27.94 -26.43 -32.00
CA LEU A 262 -29.32 -26.94 -32.07
C LEU A 262 -30.10 -26.34 -33.25
N SER A 263 -29.86 -25.07 -33.58
CA SER A 263 -30.52 -24.39 -34.70
C SER A 263 -29.99 -24.82 -36.07
N GLU A 264 -28.72 -25.22 -36.15
CA GLU A 264 -28.04 -25.57 -37.41
C GLU A 264 -28.08 -27.08 -37.70
N ASN A 265 -28.18 -27.95 -36.70
CA ASN A 265 -28.19 -29.42 -36.87
C ASN A 265 -29.19 -30.11 -35.93
N ASN A 266 -30.27 -30.62 -36.53
CA ASN A 266 -31.40 -31.24 -35.83
C ASN A 266 -31.06 -32.53 -35.01
N ASN A 267 -29.82 -33.01 -34.90
CA ASN A 267 -29.52 -34.31 -34.29
C ASN A 267 -28.24 -34.44 -33.46
N LYS A 268 -27.52 -33.36 -33.13
CA LYS A 268 -26.37 -33.45 -32.21
C LYS A 268 -26.79 -32.95 -30.81
N VAL A 269 -26.85 -33.88 -29.86
CA VAL A 269 -26.97 -33.54 -28.43
C VAL A 269 -25.77 -32.66 -28.08
N PRO A 270 -25.99 -31.47 -27.48
CA PRO A 270 -24.90 -30.62 -27.07
C PRO A 270 -24.02 -31.38 -26.07
N ASN A 271 -22.73 -31.44 -26.32
CA ASN A 271 -21.78 -31.97 -25.35
C ASN A 271 -21.61 -30.91 -24.24
N THR A 272 -22.37 -31.04 -23.16
CA THR A 272 -22.40 -30.13 -22.01
C THR A 272 -21.07 -30.10 -21.23
N ASP A 273 -20.16 -31.04 -21.55
CA ASP A 273 -18.86 -31.14 -20.86
C ASP A 273 -17.75 -30.28 -21.51
N LYS A 274 -18.07 -29.52 -22.56
CA LYS A 274 -17.09 -28.64 -23.22
C LYS A 274 -16.82 -27.41 -22.39
N LYS A 275 -15.60 -27.31 -21.87
CA LYS A 275 -15.09 -26.11 -21.21
C LYS A 275 -14.42 -25.21 -22.26
N ILE A 276 -14.71 -23.90 -22.23
CA ILE A 276 -14.01 -22.90 -23.05
C ILE A 276 -12.67 -22.58 -22.40
N PHE A 277 -12.66 -22.39 -21.08
CA PHE A 277 -11.45 -22.15 -20.30
C PHE A 277 -11.12 -23.37 -19.45
N THR A 278 -9.89 -23.82 -19.51
CA THR A 278 -9.33 -24.71 -18.50
C THR A 278 -8.61 -23.85 -17.46
N THR A 279 -8.91 -24.08 -16.20
CA THR A 279 -8.29 -23.37 -15.07
C THR A 279 -7.51 -24.37 -14.24
N LYS A 280 -6.29 -24.00 -13.86
CA LYS A 280 -5.42 -24.81 -13.00
C LYS A 280 -5.19 -24.05 -11.70
N LEU A 281 -5.51 -24.68 -10.57
CA LEU A 281 -5.25 -24.10 -9.25
C LEU A 281 -3.72 -23.88 -9.08
N SER A 282 -3.33 -22.66 -8.70
CA SER A 282 -1.94 -22.38 -8.35
C SER A 282 -1.59 -23.04 -7.02
N GLY A 283 -0.28 -23.14 -6.74
CA GLY A 283 0.17 -23.76 -5.50
C GLY A 283 -0.29 -23.03 -4.21
N LEU A 284 -0.74 -21.80 -4.28
CA LEU A 284 -1.12 -20.99 -3.11
C LEU A 284 -2.64 -20.92 -2.96
N ALA A 285 -3.16 -21.46 -1.87
CA ALA A 285 -4.56 -21.34 -1.47
C ALA A 285 -4.70 -20.62 -0.14
N LEU A 286 -5.76 -19.82 -0.03
CA LEU A 286 -6.17 -19.13 1.19
C LEU A 286 -7.39 -19.84 1.77
N ILE A 287 -7.27 -20.36 2.99
CA ILE A 287 -8.36 -21.00 3.69
C ILE A 287 -8.84 -20.05 4.78
N THR A 288 -10.09 -19.60 4.66
CA THR A 288 -10.71 -18.65 5.58
C THR A 288 -11.86 -19.27 6.34
N MET A 289 -12.09 -18.79 7.55
CA MET A 289 -13.17 -19.20 8.44
C MET A 289 -13.81 -17.97 9.06
N ASP A 290 -15.04 -18.15 9.55
CA ASP A 290 -15.69 -17.08 10.33
C ASP A 290 -14.80 -16.65 11.52
N LYS A 291 -14.78 -15.36 11.81
CA LYS A 291 -14.01 -14.80 12.94
C LYS A 291 -14.36 -15.45 14.28
N LYS A 292 -15.60 -15.95 14.41
CA LYS A 292 -16.09 -16.66 15.61
C LYS A 292 -15.82 -18.16 15.60
N CYS A 293 -15.16 -18.68 14.57
CA CYS A 293 -14.83 -20.10 14.48
C CYS A 293 -14.11 -20.57 15.75
N PRO A 294 -14.56 -21.67 16.40
CA PRO A 294 -13.87 -22.24 17.56
C PRO A 294 -12.47 -22.74 17.22
N ASP A 295 -11.51 -22.59 18.14
CA ASP A 295 -10.11 -23.00 17.90
C ASP A 295 -9.97 -24.51 17.65
N LYS A 296 -10.88 -25.33 18.18
CA LYS A 296 -10.94 -26.77 17.88
C LYS A 296 -11.24 -27.05 16.42
N LEU A 297 -12.16 -26.30 15.82
CA LEU A 297 -12.53 -26.43 14.40
C LEU A 297 -11.42 -25.88 13.51
N TYR A 298 -10.81 -24.76 13.90
CA TYR A 298 -9.63 -24.24 13.25
C TYR A 298 -8.50 -25.27 13.20
N GLY A 299 -8.15 -25.87 14.35
CA GLY A 299 -7.14 -26.91 14.43
C GLY A 299 -7.49 -28.18 13.64
N TYR A 300 -8.77 -28.57 13.61
CA TYR A 300 -9.23 -29.67 12.78
C TYR A 300 -8.97 -29.43 11.29
N ASN A 301 -9.38 -28.28 10.77
CA ASN A 301 -9.20 -27.93 9.36
C ASN A 301 -7.71 -27.84 9.00
N LYS A 302 -6.91 -27.21 9.85
CA LYS A 302 -5.46 -27.10 9.67
C LYS A 302 -4.79 -28.47 9.61
N ASN A 303 -5.12 -29.37 10.55
CA ASN A 303 -4.58 -30.73 10.58
C ASN A 303 -5.07 -31.55 9.38
N ARG A 304 -6.30 -31.32 8.91
CA ARG A 304 -6.82 -32.03 7.73
C ARG A 304 -6.07 -31.66 6.47
N VAL A 305 -5.80 -30.37 6.25
CA VAL A 305 -4.97 -29.91 5.12
C VAL A 305 -3.56 -30.47 5.24
N ALA A 306 -2.99 -30.48 6.44
CA ALA A 306 -1.67 -31.04 6.70
C ALA A 306 -1.53 -32.52 6.33
N GLN A 307 -2.61 -33.29 6.37
CA GLN A 307 -2.63 -34.71 6.01
C GLN A 307 -2.74 -34.98 4.51
N ILE A 308 -3.16 -33.98 3.72
CA ILE A 308 -3.46 -34.15 2.29
C ILE A 308 -2.21 -33.97 1.43
N SER A 309 -1.26 -33.17 1.87
CA SER A 309 -0.08 -32.81 1.06
C SER A 309 1.22 -33.06 1.81
N ASP A 310 2.14 -33.77 1.19
CA ASP A 310 3.50 -34.00 1.72
C ASP A 310 4.42 -32.78 1.59
N PHE A 311 4.04 -31.81 0.74
CA PHE A 311 4.80 -30.57 0.46
C PHE A 311 3.98 -29.32 0.75
N TYR A 312 3.49 -29.18 1.97
CA TYR A 312 2.68 -28.01 2.31
C TYR A 312 3.45 -27.06 3.23
N PHE A 313 3.28 -25.78 2.95
CA PHE A 313 3.57 -24.74 3.92
C PHE A 313 2.23 -24.25 4.46
N LEU A 314 2.07 -24.37 5.77
CA LEU A 314 0.90 -23.87 6.48
C LEU A 314 1.29 -22.65 7.30
N HIS A 315 0.81 -21.49 6.88
CA HIS A 315 1.09 -20.23 7.55
C HIS A 315 -0.20 -19.61 8.09
N ASP A 316 -0.32 -19.56 9.42
CA ASP A 316 -1.44 -18.88 10.05
C ASP A 316 -1.41 -17.39 9.73
N LEU A 317 -2.53 -16.81 9.29
CA LEU A 317 -2.63 -15.38 8.95
C LEU A 317 -2.32 -14.50 10.16
N ASP A 318 -2.73 -14.92 11.36
CA ASP A 318 -2.42 -14.18 12.59
C ASP A 318 -0.91 -14.19 12.90
N TYR A 319 -0.23 -15.30 12.60
CA TYR A 319 1.23 -15.40 12.73
C TYR A 319 1.95 -14.47 11.72
N ILE A 320 1.52 -14.47 10.46
CA ILE A 320 2.03 -13.57 9.43
C ILE A 320 1.82 -12.11 9.86
N LYS A 321 0.61 -11.75 10.30
CA LYS A 321 0.29 -10.41 10.79
C LYS A 321 1.20 -9.99 11.95
N LYS A 322 1.36 -10.85 12.96
CA LYS A 322 2.18 -10.57 14.13
C LYS A 322 3.64 -10.36 13.76
N ASN A 323 4.20 -11.24 12.91
CA ASN A 323 5.59 -11.12 12.47
C ASN A 323 5.80 -9.89 11.59
N THR A 324 4.85 -9.59 10.71
CA THR A 324 4.89 -8.35 9.91
C THR A 324 5.01 -7.11 10.80
N TRP A 325 4.15 -7.01 11.82
CA TRP A 325 4.21 -5.89 12.77
C TRP A 325 5.51 -5.89 13.58
N GLN A 326 5.98 -7.07 14.02
CA GLN A 326 7.26 -7.18 14.73
C GLN A 326 8.41 -6.72 13.85
N ASN A 327 8.44 -7.11 12.56
CA ASN A 327 9.50 -6.71 11.63
C ASN A 327 9.43 -5.20 11.32
N ILE A 328 8.23 -4.66 11.05
CA ILE A 328 8.05 -3.21 10.85
C ILE A 328 8.51 -2.44 12.09
N MET A 329 8.19 -2.93 13.29
CA MET A 329 8.57 -2.27 14.53
C MET A 329 10.03 -2.50 14.92
N ALA A 330 10.62 -3.66 14.65
CA ALA A 330 12.01 -3.95 14.95
C ALA A 330 12.96 -2.94 14.30
N ASP A 331 12.71 -2.65 13.03
CA ASP A 331 13.53 -1.69 12.27
C ASP A 331 13.40 -0.23 12.77
N ILE A 332 12.33 0.06 13.48
CA ILE A 332 12.04 1.42 13.97
C ILE A 332 12.26 1.51 15.49
N SER A 333 12.23 0.36 16.19
CA SER A 333 12.29 0.30 17.66
C SER A 333 13.48 1.06 18.25
N ASP A 334 14.63 1.00 17.61
CA ASP A 334 15.84 1.68 18.06
C ASP A 334 15.83 3.18 17.74
N LEU A 335 15.09 3.57 16.68
CA LEU A 335 14.97 4.96 16.25
C LEU A 335 13.89 5.72 17.01
N ILE A 336 12.81 5.03 17.46
CA ILE A 336 11.69 5.68 18.17
C ILE A 336 12.12 6.37 19.46
N PRO A 337 12.83 5.71 20.41
CA PRO A 337 13.22 6.36 21.67
C PRO A 337 14.13 7.56 21.43
N ALA A 338 15.12 7.40 20.54
CA ALA A 338 16.03 8.48 20.18
C ALA A 338 15.29 9.63 19.50
N GLY A 339 14.39 9.33 18.55
CA GLY A 339 13.59 10.32 17.85
C GLY A 339 12.63 11.06 18.76
N VAL A 340 11.91 10.34 19.62
CA VAL A 340 11.00 10.94 20.63
C VAL A 340 11.78 11.82 21.60
N GLY A 341 12.94 11.36 22.08
CA GLY A 341 13.83 12.15 22.93
C GLY A 341 14.29 13.44 22.26
N MET A 342 14.72 13.38 20.99
CA MET A 342 15.10 14.55 20.20
C MET A 342 13.92 15.51 19.97
N ILE A 343 12.74 14.99 19.68
CA ILE A 343 11.52 15.80 19.51
C ILE A 343 11.20 16.56 20.81
N LEU A 344 11.15 15.86 21.94
CA LEU A 344 10.89 16.49 23.26
C LEU A 344 11.94 17.54 23.61
N PHE A 345 13.22 17.19 23.46
CA PHE A 345 14.31 18.13 23.73
C PHE A 345 14.20 19.39 22.86
N THR A 346 13.91 19.23 21.57
CA THR A 346 13.79 20.35 20.63
C THR A 346 12.57 21.21 20.94
N ILE A 347 11.44 20.63 21.33
CA ILE A 347 10.25 21.37 21.76
C ILE A 347 10.55 22.19 23.00
N ILE A 348 11.14 21.58 24.03
CA ILE A 348 11.49 22.28 25.28
C ILE A 348 12.48 23.42 25.00
N SER A 349 13.50 23.17 24.20
CA SER A 349 14.49 24.15 23.82
C SER A 349 13.89 25.31 23.02
N PHE A 350 13.01 25.02 22.05
CA PHE A 350 12.30 26.04 21.29
C PHE A 350 11.40 26.92 22.17
N VAL A 351 10.62 26.30 23.06
CA VAL A 351 9.72 27.02 23.99
C VAL A 351 10.55 27.90 24.94
N THR A 352 11.67 27.37 25.45
CA THR A 352 12.59 28.14 26.32
C THR A 352 13.13 29.36 25.59
N LEU A 353 13.65 29.20 24.36
CA LEU A 353 14.14 30.31 23.54
C LEU A 353 13.03 31.32 23.23
N SER A 354 11.85 30.88 22.85
CA SER A 354 10.68 31.76 22.62
C SER A 354 10.34 32.55 23.86
N THR A 355 10.37 31.93 25.03
CA THR A 355 10.13 32.56 26.33
C THR A 355 11.18 33.61 26.68
N LEU A 356 12.47 33.30 26.48
CA LEU A 356 13.58 34.23 26.67
C LEU A 356 13.45 35.46 25.74
N MET A 357 13.04 35.25 24.49
CA MET A 357 12.78 36.33 23.55
C MET A 357 11.64 37.24 24.04
N TYR A 358 10.56 36.64 24.54
CA TYR A 358 9.45 37.40 25.12
C TYR A 358 9.90 38.23 26.33
N GLN A 359 10.66 37.61 27.24
CA GLN A 359 11.20 38.29 28.42
C GLN A 359 12.12 39.48 28.06
N LYS A 360 13.03 39.31 27.10
CA LYS A 360 13.89 40.40 26.58
C LYS A 360 13.08 41.58 26.02
N ASN A 361 11.94 41.27 25.41
CA ASN A 361 11.06 42.29 24.83
C ASN A 361 10.06 42.88 25.84
N MET A 362 9.98 42.37 27.07
CA MET A 362 8.97 42.83 28.04
C MET A 362 9.06 44.33 28.35
N LYS A 363 10.28 44.90 28.53
CA LYS A 363 10.46 46.34 28.73
C LYS A 363 9.85 47.16 27.57
N LYS A 364 10.12 46.76 26.35
CA LYS A 364 9.59 47.35 25.12
C LYS A 364 8.07 47.19 25.02
N TYR A 365 7.55 46.03 25.36
CA TYR A 365 6.11 45.73 25.37
C TYR A 365 5.39 46.57 26.43
N SER A 366 6.01 46.80 27.59
CA SER A 366 5.48 47.70 28.62
C SER A 366 5.42 49.14 28.13
N ILE A 367 6.39 49.63 27.35
CA ILE A 367 6.35 50.95 26.73
C ILE A 367 5.17 51.05 25.75
N TYR A 368 4.96 50.01 24.92
CA TYR A 368 3.82 49.97 24.01
C TYR A 368 2.48 49.97 24.76
N TYR A 369 2.42 49.30 25.89
CA TYR A 369 1.24 49.31 26.77
C TYR A 369 0.97 50.70 27.33
N VAL A 370 1.97 51.37 27.83
CA VAL A 370 1.84 52.77 28.34
C VAL A 370 1.42 53.75 27.22
N GLN A 371 1.81 53.46 25.96
CA GLN A 371 1.39 54.22 24.79
C GLN A 371 -0.04 53.89 24.32
N GLY A 372 -0.79 53.06 25.07
CA GLY A 372 -2.19 52.73 24.79
C GLY A 372 -2.43 51.46 24.01
N MET A 373 -1.38 50.62 23.81
CA MET A 373 -1.55 49.29 23.20
C MET A 373 -2.03 48.30 24.28
N THR A 374 -3.07 47.51 23.98
CA THR A 374 -3.54 46.48 24.92
C THR A 374 -2.57 45.26 24.94
N TRP A 375 -2.50 44.56 26.09
CA TRP A 375 -1.71 43.33 26.23
C TRP A 375 -2.07 42.26 25.18
N GLU A 376 -3.33 42.17 24.80
CA GLU A 376 -3.81 41.27 23.76
C GLU A 376 -3.16 41.55 22.40
N LYS A 377 -3.04 42.84 22.02
CA LYS A 377 -2.35 43.23 20.78
C LYS A 377 -0.88 42.92 20.83
N ILE A 378 -0.23 43.13 21.97
CA ILE A 378 1.20 42.80 22.19
C ILE A 378 1.42 41.32 22.08
N PHE A 379 0.57 40.50 22.71
CA PHE A 379 0.58 39.07 22.63
C PHE A 379 0.42 38.56 21.17
N ARG A 380 -0.55 39.14 20.45
CA ARG A 380 -0.73 38.80 19.00
C ARG A 380 0.50 39.13 18.17
N ILE A 381 1.24 40.20 18.46
CA ILE A 381 2.50 40.55 17.75
C ILE A 381 3.52 39.45 18.00
N HIS A 382 3.69 39.00 19.24
CA HIS A 382 4.65 37.94 19.56
C HIS A 382 4.28 36.58 18.93
N ILE A 383 2.99 36.19 18.99
CA ILE A 383 2.53 34.95 18.36
C ILE A 383 2.72 35.02 16.83
N LEU A 384 2.42 36.14 16.19
CA LEU A 384 2.70 36.30 14.75
C LEU A 384 4.18 36.19 14.42
N TYR A 385 5.05 36.75 15.28
CA TYR A 385 6.48 36.62 15.12
C TYR A 385 6.94 35.18 15.21
N ILE A 386 6.51 34.41 16.21
CA ILE A 386 6.81 32.99 16.37
C ILE A 386 6.20 32.17 15.21
N SER A 387 4.97 32.46 14.79
CA SER A 387 4.33 31.80 13.64
C SER A 387 5.13 31.97 12.35
N LEU A 388 5.72 33.14 12.11
CA LEU A 388 6.59 33.38 10.97
C LEU A 388 7.81 32.47 10.98
N ILE A 389 8.47 32.34 12.15
CA ILE A 389 9.65 31.46 12.30
C ILE A 389 9.24 30.01 12.03
N ILE A 390 8.13 29.54 12.64
CA ILE A 390 7.67 28.15 12.51
C ILE A 390 7.28 27.83 11.06
N LEU A 391 6.53 28.71 10.39
CA LEU A 391 6.12 28.50 8.99
C LEU A 391 7.34 28.49 8.04
N THR A 392 8.32 29.39 8.27
CA THR A 392 9.55 29.38 7.50
C THR A 392 10.33 28.10 7.74
N ALA A 393 10.42 27.64 9.00
CA ALA A 393 11.08 26.41 9.38
C ALA A 393 10.41 25.17 8.75
N LEU A 394 9.08 25.13 8.70
CA LEU A 394 8.31 24.06 8.08
C LEU A 394 8.69 23.93 6.60
N VAL A 395 8.68 25.04 5.86
CA VAL A 395 9.05 25.04 4.44
C VAL A 395 10.51 24.59 4.25
N LEU A 396 11.43 25.15 5.03
CA LEU A 396 12.85 24.77 4.95
C LEU A 396 13.09 23.32 5.37
N GLY A 397 12.41 22.82 6.38
CA GLY A 397 12.50 21.42 6.83
C GLY A 397 12.04 20.45 5.75
N ILE A 398 10.92 20.73 5.10
CA ILE A 398 10.41 19.93 3.96
C ILE A 398 11.41 19.98 2.80
N LEU A 399 11.90 21.16 2.43
CA LEU A 399 12.89 21.31 1.35
C LEU A 399 14.20 20.58 1.66
N MET A 400 14.67 20.60 2.90
CA MET A 400 15.87 19.90 3.33
C MET A 400 15.72 18.38 3.16
N ILE A 401 14.56 17.82 3.52
CA ILE A 401 14.30 16.40 3.38
C ILE A 401 14.19 16.00 1.91
N LEU A 402 13.48 16.77 1.10
CA LEU A 402 13.40 16.52 -0.34
C LEU A 402 14.77 16.56 -1.00
N ALA A 403 15.61 17.54 -0.62
CA ALA A 403 16.97 17.64 -1.11
C ALA A 403 17.81 16.43 -0.67
N ALA A 404 17.73 16.02 0.60
CA ALA A 404 18.43 14.84 1.12
C ALA A 404 18.03 13.55 0.38
N GLY A 405 16.76 13.40 0.06
CA GLY A 405 16.25 12.28 -0.76
C GLY A 405 16.78 12.33 -2.19
N HIS A 406 16.77 13.51 -2.83
CA HIS A 406 17.25 13.68 -4.20
C HIS A 406 18.75 13.45 -4.36
N PHE A 407 19.56 13.89 -3.39
CA PHE A 407 21.02 13.71 -3.41
C PHE A 407 21.50 12.36 -2.85
N GLY A 408 20.58 11.46 -2.47
CA GLY A 408 20.93 10.16 -1.93
C GLY A 408 21.77 10.20 -0.64
N ILE A 409 21.73 11.32 0.10
CA ILE A 409 22.51 11.51 1.33
C ILE A 409 22.09 10.48 2.38
N TRP A 410 20.87 10.00 2.32
CA TRP A 410 20.33 8.94 3.16
C TRP A 410 20.01 7.71 2.28
N SER A 411 21.07 7.11 1.71
CA SER A 411 20.93 5.85 0.97
C SER A 411 20.31 4.79 1.88
N GLY A 412 19.10 4.34 1.53
CA GLY A 412 18.32 3.38 2.32
C GLY A 412 17.10 3.96 3.04
N LEU A 413 16.97 5.28 3.13
CA LEU A 413 15.77 5.93 3.65
C LEU A 413 14.95 6.48 2.47
N ALA A 414 13.98 5.73 1.99
CA ALA A 414 13.01 6.25 1.03
C ALA A 414 12.19 7.35 1.73
N VAL A 415 12.38 8.59 1.30
CA VAL A 415 11.63 9.74 1.83
C VAL A 415 10.43 9.98 0.94
N GLN A 416 9.26 9.75 1.48
CA GLN A 416 8.00 10.07 0.82
C GLN A 416 7.32 11.21 1.56
N LEU A 417 6.77 12.17 0.82
CA LEU A 417 5.90 13.22 1.33
C LEU A 417 4.45 12.86 1.02
N GLY A 418 3.75 12.37 2.03
CA GLY A 418 2.34 12.03 1.97
C GLY A 418 1.48 12.83 2.96
N GLY A 419 0.20 12.52 3.00
CA GLY A 419 -0.76 13.18 3.90
C GLY A 419 -0.42 13.01 5.38
N VAL A 420 0.18 11.87 5.77
CA VAL A 420 0.56 11.57 7.16
C VAL A 420 1.68 12.48 7.64
N GLN A 421 2.72 12.69 6.83
CA GLN A 421 3.84 13.56 7.14
C GLN A 421 3.38 15.02 7.27
N ILE A 422 2.52 15.48 6.36
CA ILE A 422 1.94 16.83 6.42
C ILE A 422 1.11 17.00 7.69
N THR A 423 0.27 16.01 8.02
CA THR A 423 -0.55 16.04 9.24
C THR A 423 0.31 16.05 10.50
N GLY A 424 1.36 15.25 10.56
CA GLY A 424 2.33 15.24 11.66
C GLY A 424 3.01 16.61 11.85
N CYS A 425 3.44 17.24 10.76
CA CYS A 425 4.02 18.58 10.79
C CYS A 425 3.02 19.64 11.26
N LEU A 426 1.73 19.54 10.87
CA LEU A 426 0.68 20.45 11.35
C LEU A 426 0.43 20.28 12.85
N ILE A 427 0.38 19.05 13.36
CA ILE A 427 0.23 18.77 14.79
C ILE A 427 1.39 19.39 15.57
N ILE A 428 2.64 19.20 15.14
CA ILE A 428 3.81 19.81 15.78
C ILE A 428 3.74 21.34 15.71
N THR A 429 3.33 21.91 14.58
CA THR A 429 3.15 23.36 14.45
C THR A 429 2.18 23.92 15.49
N ILE A 430 1.00 23.27 15.64
CA ILE A 430 0.00 23.65 16.62
C ILE A 430 0.55 23.51 18.04
N LEU A 431 1.27 22.45 18.33
CA LEU A 431 1.87 22.17 19.65
C LEU A 431 2.92 23.22 20.02
N LEU A 432 3.80 23.61 19.09
CA LEU A 432 4.79 24.67 19.30
C LEU A 432 4.14 26.02 19.54
N LEU A 433 3.13 26.38 18.76
CA LEU A 433 2.40 27.64 18.93
C LEU A 433 1.65 27.69 20.25
N ALA A 434 0.95 26.60 20.59
CA ALA A 434 0.20 26.51 21.85
C ALA A 434 1.12 26.60 23.07
N SER A 435 2.23 25.84 23.07
CA SER A 435 3.19 25.85 24.17
C SER A 435 3.84 27.22 24.36
N SER A 436 4.28 27.87 23.27
CA SER A 436 4.82 29.22 23.31
C SER A 436 3.81 30.24 23.80
N ALA A 437 2.56 30.11 23.35
CA ALA A 437 1.47 30.98 23.78
C ALA A 437 1.17 30.85 25.29
N LEU A 438 1.06 29.60 25.78
CA LEU A 438 0.80 29.33 27.20
C LEU A 438 1.89 29.89 28.11
N MET A 439 3.17 29.69 27.71
CA MET A 439 4.30 30.22 28.48
C MET A 439 4.32 31.73 28.48
N CYS A 440 4.06 32.39 27.34
CA CYS A 440 3.99 33.86 27.29
C CYS A 440 2.84 34.40 28.12
N LEU A 441 1.66 33.76 28.10
CA LEU A 441 0.54 34.16 28.94
C LEU A 441 0.86 34.02 30.44
N SER A 442 1.57 32.98 30.85
CA SER A 442 1.97 32.77 32.25
C SER A 442 2.89 33.88 32.77
N LEU A 443 3.72 34.46 31.91
CA LEU A 443 4.65 35.53 32.27
C LEU A 443 3.94 36.89 32.49
N VAL A 444 2.80 37.12 31.83
CA VAL A 444 2.05 38.37 31.92
C VAL A 444 0.98 38.32 33.03
N LYS A 445 0.49 37.11 33.32
CA LYS A 445 -0.59 36.93 34.30
C LYS A 445 -0.13 37.35 35.71
N GLY A 446 -0.78 38.37 36.27
CA GLY A 446 -0.53 38.83 37.63
C GLY A 446 0.55 39.92 37.78
N ARG A 447 1.16 40.39 36.69
CA ARG A 447 2.17 41.45 36.74
C ARG A 447 1.63 42.77 36.19
N SER A 448 1.86 43.87 36.92
CA SER A 448 1.51 45.21 36.43
C SER A 448 2.61 45.74 35.49
N ALA A 449 2.25 46.61 34.52
CA ALA A 449 3.23 47.26 33.65
C ALA A 449 4.31 48.04 34.43
N LYS A 450 3.96 48.60 35.59
CA LYS A 450 4.87 49.27 36.48
C LYS A 450 5.91 48.35 37.08
N GLU A 451 5.51 47.17 37.56
CA GLU A 451 6.42 46.15 38.09
C GLU A 451 7.39 45.64 37.03
N ILE A 452 6.92 45.48 35.77
CA ILE A 452 7.76 45.01 34.64
C ILE A 452 8.81 46.09 34.26
N LEU A 453 8.43 47.36 34.31
CA LEU A 453 9.33 48.48 34.02
C LEU A 453 10.37 48.71 35.14
N GLN A 454 9.95 48.55 36.42
CA GLN A 454 10.80 48.72 37.58
C GLN A 454 11.65 47.50 37.94
N GLY A 455 11.17 46.29 37.63
CA GLY A 455 11.85 45.03 37.91
C GLY A 455 12.93 44.66 36.89
N GLY A 456 13.56 45.64 36.28
CA GLY A 456 14.52 45.45 35.18
C GLY A 456 15.90 44.94 35.54
N GLU A 457 16.10 44.29 36.69
CA GLU A 457 17.27 43.54 37.10
C GLU A 457 16.82 42.19 37.67
N ILE A 458 16.66 41.20 36.78
CA ILE A 458 16.78 39.79 37.08
C ILE A 458 17.68 39.13 36.04
#